data_a6233458b7bb24ba563721d69d4a39b0
#
_entry.id   a6233458b7bb24ba563721d69d4a39b0
#
_cell.length_a   1.000
_cell.length_b   1.000
_cell.length_c   1.000
_cell.angle_alpha   90.00
_cell.angle_beta   90.00
_cell.angle_gamma   90.00
#
_symmetry.space_group_name_H-M   'P 1'
#
loop_
_entity.id
_entity.type
_entity.pdbx_description
1 polymer ?
#
loop_
_entity_poly.entity_id
_entity_poly.type
_entity_poly.pdbx_seq_one_letter_code
_entity_poly.pdbx_strand_id
1 'polypeptide(L)'
;LIAATSAHAPYLAGLLLGASLIVAIGAQNAFVLRQGLLQKHRLPVALFCALSDALLIIAGVGGLGIAVGRHPLLMMLVAGVGALVLIWYGVQAFRRALHPHALNADTHADSGSVWRVLAACAGFTWLNPHVYLDTVLLIGSLAAPWPAPGPRTLFALGAATASFVWFFSLAFGARMLAPVFRKPIAWRVLDVLIAIVMWTIAIKLLLSFLVR
;
A
#
# COMPACT_ATOMS: atom_id res chain seq x y z
N LEU A 1 14.75 -18.36 -34.69
CA LEU A 1 13.82 -19.03 -33.74
C LEU A 1 13.29 -17.98 -32.76
N ILE A 2 12.30 -17.20 -33.18
CA ILE A 2 11.56 -16.30 -32.30
C ILE A 2 10.68 -17.23 -31.47
N ALA A 3 11.08 -17.43 -30.20
CA ALA A 3 10.24 -18.13 -29.24
C ALA A 3 8.85 -17.46 -29.26
N ALA A 4 7.83 -18.25 -29.59
CA ALA A 4 6.44 -17.83 -29.43
C ALA A 4 6.27 -17.46 -27.95
N THR A 5 6.35 -16.17 -27.65
CA THR A 5 6.04 -15.66 -26.31
C THR A 5 4.59 -16.06 -26.07
N SER A 6 4.36 -16.94 -25.10
CA SER A 6 3.02 -17.39 -24.78
C SER A 6 2.13 -16.14 -24.62
N ALA A 7 0.90 -16.17 -25.16
CA ALA A 7 -0.04 -15.04 -25.07
C ALA A 7 -0.25 -14.53 -23.65
N HIS A 8 0.10 -15.35 -22.65
CA HIS A 8 0.00 -15.05 -21.22
C HIS A 8 1.28 -14.45 -20.60
N ALA A 9 2.42 -14.41 -21.34
CA ALA A 9 3.69 -13.90 -20.78
C ALA A 9 3.59 -12.48 -20.22
N PRO A 10 2.93 -11.50 -20.88
CA PRO A 10 2.78 -10.16 -20.33
C PRO A 10 1.99 -10.15 -19.02
N TYR A 11 0.90 -10.92 -18.93
CA TYR A 11 0.10 -11.01 -17.72
C TYR A 11 0.92 -11.58 -16.54
N LEU A 12 1.63 -12.68 -16.76
CA LEU A 12 2.47 -13.29 -15.73
C LEU A 12 3.60 -12.37 -15.30
N ALA A 13 4.23 -11.68 -16.25
CA ALA A 13 5.25 -10.67 -15.95
C ALA A 13 4.70 -9.55 -15.06
N GLY A 14 3.54 -9.01 -15.40
CA GLY A 14 2.86 -8.01 -14.60
C GLY A 14 2.46 -8.52 -13.21
N LEU A 15 1.92 -9.74 -13.12
CA LEU A 15 1.51 -10.38 -11.87
C LEU A 15 2.70 -10.57 -10.92
N LEU A 16 3.80 -11.13 -11.41
CA LEU A 16 5.00 -11.39 -10.60
C LEU A 16 5.68 -10.10 -10.16
N LEU A 17 5.78 -9.13 -11.05
CA LEU A 17 6.33 -7.83 -10.73
C LEU A 17 5.46 -7.09 -9.70
N GLY A 18 4.15 -7.01 -9.94
CA GLY A 18 3.20 -6.40 -9.01
C GLY A 18 3.27 -7.06 -7.64
N ALA A 19 3.27 -8.40 -7.59
CA ALA A 19 3.42 -9.15 -6.34
C ALA A 19 4.74 -8.81 -5.62
N SER A 20 5.86 -8.74 -6.34
CA SER A 20 7.18 -8.44 -5.75
C SER A 20 7.25 -7.05 -5.12
N LEU A 21 6.57 -6.07 -5.70
CA LEU A 21 6.56 -4.69 -5.20
C LEU A 21 5.58 -4.52 -4.04
N ILE A 22 4.38 -5.11 -4.12
CA ILE A 22 3.33 -4.88 -3.13
C ILE A 22 3.53 -5.65 -1.82
N VAL A 23 4.22 -6.81 -1.86
CA VAL A 23 4.52 -7.61 -0.66
C VAL A 23 5.46 -6.88 0.31
N ALA A 24 6.22 -5.90 -0.16
CA ALA A 24 7.07 -5.08 0.69
C ALA A 24 6.26 -4.43 1.84
N ILE A 25 6.76 -4.58 3.07
CA ILE A 25 6.06 -4.06 4.26
C ILE A 25 6.12 -2.53 4.24
N GLY A 26 4.97 -1.91 3.98
CA GLY A 26 4.77 -0.46 4.01
C GLY A 26 3.69 -0.04 5.01
N ALA A 27 3.52 1.26 5.19
CA ALA A 27 2.50 1.81 6.08
C ALA A 27 1.08 1.36 5.69
N GLN A 28 0.77 1.31 4.39
CA GLN A 28 -0.51 0.86 3.86
C GLN A 28 -0.78 -0.61 4.22
N ASN A 29 0.19 -1.52 3.96
CA ASN A 29 0.06 -2.94 4.27
C ASN A 29 -0.14 -3.19 5.77
N ALA A 30 0.63 -2.50 6.62
CA ALA A 30 0.50 -2.57 8.08
C ALA A 30 -0.89 -2.09 8.55
N PHE A 31 -1.42 -1.03 7.94
CA PHE A 31 -2.75 -0.52 8.24
C PHE A 31 -3.86 -1.49 7.80
N VAL A 32 -3.79 -2.04 6.58
CA VAL A 32 -4.75 -3.03 6.07
C VAL A 32 -4.77 -4.28 6.94
N LEU A 33 -3.58 -4.80 7.30
CA LEU A 33 -3.45 -5.93 8.22
C LEU A 33 -4.14 -5.65 9.55
N ARG A 34 -3.91 -4.46 10.13
CA ARG A 34 -4.54 -4.07 11.38
C ARG A 34 -6.06 -4.01 11.26
N GLN A 35 -6.62 -3.46 10.19
CA GLN A 35 -8.07 -3.44 9.95
C GLN A 35 -8.62 -4.86 9.77
N GLY A 36 -7.87 -5.73 9.11
CA GLY A 36 -8.18 -7.15 8.97
C GLY A 36 -8.28 -7.87 10.32
N LEU A 37 -7.32 -7.65 11.23
CA LEU A 37 -7.30 -8.19 12.58
C LEU A 37 -8.47 -7.68 13.44
N LEU A 38 -8.78 -6.38 13.33
CA LEU A 38 -9.93 -5.77 14.02
C LEU A 38 -11.26 -6.22 13.44
N GLN A 39 -11.26 -6.90 12.28
CA GLN A 39 -12.45 -7.33 11.54
C GLN A 39 -13.43 -6.19 11.19
N LYS A 40 -12.93 -4.93 11.16
CA LYS A 40 -13.70 -3.74 10.85
C LYS A 40 -13.34 -3.19 9.48
N HIS A 41 -14.36 -2.79 8.72
CA HIS A 41 -14.20 -2.14 7.40
C HIS A 41 -13.27 -2.88 6.40
N ARG A 42 -13.13 -4.22 6.53
CA ARG A 42 -12.22 -5.04 5.72
C ARG A 42 -12.45 -4.88 4.22
N LEU A 43 -13.71 -5.02 3.79
CA LEU A 43 -14.07 -4.94 2.38
C LEU A 43 -13.82 -3.55 1.79
N PRO A 44 -14.33 -2.43 2.38
CA PRO A 44 -14.05 -1.11 1.83
C PRO A 44 -12.56 -0.76 1.83
N VAL A 45 -11.79 -1.20 2.84
CA VAL A 45 -10.33 -0.98 2.88
C VAL A 45 -9.62 -1.75 1.79
N ALA A 46 -9.89 -3.05 1.64
CA ALA A 46 -9.26 -3.88 0.61
C ALA A 46 -9.59 -3.36 -0.79
N LEU A 47 -10.87 -3.02 -1.05
CA LEU A 47 -11.31 -2.46 -2.33
C LEU A 47 -10.64 -1.12 -2.61
N PHE A 48 -10.63 -0.20 -1.64
CA PHE A 48 -10.03 1.12 -1.82
C PHE A 48 -8.55 1.01 -2.17
N CYS A 49 -7.78 0.21 -1.44
CA CYS A 49 -6.36 0.02 -1.70
C CYS A 49 -6.11 -0.65 -3.06
N ALA A 50 -6.83 -1.73 -3.37
CA ALA A 50 -6.67 -2.44 -4.64
C ALA A 50 -7.08 -1.58 -5.86
N LEU A 51 -8.16 -0.81 -5.76
CA LEU A 51 -8.61 0.09 -6.81
C LEU A 51 -7.65 1.27 -6.98
N SER A 52 -7.13 1.84 -5.89
CA SER A 52 -6.11 2.90 -5.95
C SER A 52 -4.86 2.43 -6.68
N ASP A 53 -4.36 1.23 -6.35
CA ASP A 53 -3.21 0.64 -7.03
C ASP A 53 -3.50 0.38 -8.51
N ALA A 54 -4.67 -0.18 -8.83
CA ALA A 54 -5.06 -0.43 -10.22
C ALA A 54 -5.09 0.87 -11.03
N LEU A 55 -5.61 1.96 -10.47
CA LEU A 55 -5.59 3.29 -11.11
C LEU A 55 -4.17 3.80 -11.33
N LEU A 56 -3.29 3.66 -10.34
CA LEU A 56 -1.89 4.06 -10.45
C LEU A 56 -1.11 3.20 -11.46
N ILE A 57 -1.38 1.89 -11.50
CA ILE A 57 -0.81 0.98 -12.50
C ILE A 57 -1.25 1.38 -13.91
N ILE A 58 -2.54 1.62 -14.12
CA ILE A 58 -3.08 2.05 -15.41
C ILE A 58 -2.45 3.39 -15.83
N ALA A 59 -2.34 4.33 -14.89
CA ALA A 59 -1.69 5.62 -15.12
C ALA A 59 -0.21 5.44 -15.51
N GLY A 60 0.53 4.58 -14.80
CA GLY A 60 1.94 4.29 -15.07
C GLY A 60 2.14 3.63 -16.43
N VAL A 61 1.41 2.55 -16.69
CA VAL A 61 1.45 1.81 -17.97
C VAL A 61 0.97 2.68 -19.12
N GLY A 62 0.03 3.60 -18.86
CA GLY A 62 -0.44 4.62 -19.82
C GLY A 62 0.56 5.73 -20.13
N GLY A 63 1.72 5.78 -19.43
CA GLY A 63 2.80 6.74 -19.70
C GLY A 63 2.79 8.01 -18.85
N LEU A 64 1.85 8.16 -17.90
CA LEU A 64 1.79 9.33 -17.00
C LEU A 64 3.00 9.42 -16.05
N GLY A 65 3.75 8.32 -15.86
CA GLY A 65 4.96 8.31 -15.03
C GLY A 65 5.99 9.36 -15.47
N ILE A 66 6.15 9.57 -16.77
CA ILE A 66 7.07 10.57 -17.31
C ILE A 66 6.62 11.99 -16.95
N ALA A 67 5.32 12.26 -17.00
CA ALA A 67 4.78 13.58 -16.65
C ALA A 67 4.94 13.88 -15.16
N VAL A 68 4.66 12.91 -14.29
CA VAL A 68 4.80 13.05 -12.82
C VAL A 68 6.26 13.30 -12.43
N GLY A 69 7.21 12.59 -13.04
CA GLY A 69 8.64 12.75 -12.76
C GLY A 69 9.21 14.14 -13.15
N ARG A 70 8.51 14.89 -14.00
CA ARG A 70 8.92 16.24 -14.44
C ARG A 70 8.53 17.38 -13.50
N HIS A 71 7.77 17.08 -12.43
CA HIS A 71 7.30 18.10 -11.49
C HIS A 71 7.92 17.92 -10.09
N PRO A 72 9.19 18.30 -9.87
CA PRO A 72 9.89 18.07 -8.60
C PRO A 72 9.22 18.78 -7.42
N LEU A 73 8.66 19.96 -7.63
CA LEU A 73 7.94 20.70 -6.58
C LEU A 73 6.69 19.94 -6.10
N LEU A 74 5.91 19.38 -7.05
CA LEU A 74 4.72 18.57 -6.70
C LEU A 74 5.14 17.35 -5.89
N MET A 75 6.18 16.65 -6.30
CA MET A 75 6.70 15.48 -5.58
C MET A 75 7.21 15.84 -4.18
N MET A 76 7.83 16.99 -4.04
CA MET A 76 8.28 17.52 -2.75
C MET A 76 7.10 17.83 -1.81
N LEU A 77 6.05 18.48 -2.31
CA LEU A 77 4.85 18.78 -1.53
C LEU A 77 4.14 17.49 -1.09
N VAL A 78 3.94 16.54 -2.02
CA VAL A 78 3.33 15.23 -1.70
C VAL A 78 4.13 14.50 -0.64
N ALA A 79 5.46 14.50 -0.75
CA ALA A 79 6.31 13.85 0.24
C ALA A 79 6.30 14.54 1.60
N GLY A 80 6.30 15.87 1.63
CA GLY A 80 6.23 16.62 2.88
C GLY A 80 4.93 16.36 3.63
N VAL A 81 3.78 16.47 2.93
CA VAL A 81 2.47 16.15 3.52
C VAL A 81 2.39 14.68 3.91
N GLY A 82 2.87 13.77 3.06
CA GLY A 82 2.91 12.34 3.35
C GLY A 82 3.75 12.02 4.58
N ALA A 83 4.91 12.63 4.73
CA ALA A 83 5.76 12.46 5.92
C ALA A 83 5.03 12.92 7.20
N LEU A 84 4.33 14.05 7.18
CA LEU A 84 3.54 14.54 8.33
C LEU A 84 2.42 13.55 8.69
N VAL A 85 1.69 13.03 7.70
CA VAL A 85 0.66 12.01 7.91
C VAL A 85 1.25 10.75 8.52
N LEU A 86 2.38 10.26 8.00
CA LEU A 86 3.06 9.07 8.54
C LEU A 86 3.57 9.28 9.97
N ILE A 87 4.15 10.45 10.27
CA ILE A 87 4.59 10.79 11.63
C ILE A 87 3.39 10.75 12.58
N TRP A 88 2.29 11.40 12.21
CA TRP A 88 1.09 11.46 13.03
C TRP A 88 0.50 10.06 13.30
N TYR A 89 0.37 9.22 12.27
CA TYR A 89 -0.09 7.84 12.43
C TYR A 89 0.88 6.97 13.23
N GLY A 90 2.20 7.18 13.07
CA GLY A 90 3.22 6.52 13.87
C GLY A 90 3.10 6.86 15.36
N VAL A 91 2.86 8.14 15.70
CA VAL A 91 2.58 8.57 17.07
C VAL A 91 1.31 7.93 17.62
N GLN A 92 0.25 7.86 16.83
CA GLN A 92 -0.99 7.18 17.21
C GLN A 92 -0.78 5.69 17.48
N ALA A 93 -0.02 5.00 16.62
CA ALA A 93 0.32 3.60 16.80
C ALA A 93 1.16 3.40 18.09
N PHE A 94 2.16 4.23 18.30
CA PHE A 94 3.00 4.17 19.50
C PHE A 94 2.19 4.41 20.79
N ARG A 95 1.29 5.41 20.79
CA ARG A 95 0.39 5.66 21.93
C ARG A 95 -0.49 4.44 22.25
N ARG A 96 -1.02 3.74 21.24
CA ARG A 96 -1.79 2.49 21.46
C ARG A 96 -0.91 1.39 22.02
N ALA A 97 0.35 1.30 21.61
CA ALA A 97 1.30 0.32 22.14
C ALA A 97 1.60 0.53 23.64
N LEU A 98 1.62 1.79 24.09
CA LEU A 98 1.83 2.14 25.51
C LEU A 98 0.62 1.77 26.38
N HIS A 99 -0.60 1.86 25.83
CA HIS A 99 -1.85 1.56 26.53
C HIS A 99 -2.60 0.42 25.81
N PRO A 100 -2.08 -0.82 25.93
CA PRO A 100 -2.72 -1.96 25.27
C PRO A 100 -4.03 -2.25 25.98
N HIS A 101 -5.13 -1.81 25.40
CA HIS A 101 -6.44 -2.30 25.80
C HIS A 101 -6.58 -3.70 25.22
N ALA A 102 -6.74 -4.71 26.08
CA ALA A 102 -7.23 -6.00 25.62
C ALA A 102 -8.52 -5.72 24.81
N LEU A 103 -8.64 -6.34 23.64
CA LEU A 103 -9.89 -6.35 22.91
C LEU A 103 -10.89 -7.14 23.77
N ASN A 104 -11.50 -6.48 24.74
CA ASN A 104 -12.75 -6.95 25.28
C ASN A 104 -13.76 -6.83 24.14
N ALA A 105 -14.47 -7.93 23.87
CA ALA A 105 -15.50 -7.99 22.84
C ALA A 105 -16.59 -6.92 22.99
N ASP A 106 -16.62 -6.21 24.09
CA ASP A 106 -17.59 -5.17 24.44
C ASP A 106 -17.17 -3.73 24.08
N THR A 107 -15.99 -3.51 23.51
CA THR A 107 -15.65 -2.17 23.04
C THR A 107 -16.33 -1.87 21.70
N HIS A 108 -17.66 -1.69 21.75
CA HIS A 108 -18.40 -0.87 20.79
C HIS A 108 -17.94 0.61 20.78
N ALA A 109 -17.00 0.98 21.65
CA ALA A 109 -16.40 2.29 21.72
C ALA A 109 -15.38 2.43 20.59
N ASP A 110 -15.71 3.29 19.68
CA ASP A 110 -14.92 3.79 18.56
C ASP A 110 -14.82 2.89 17.32
N SER A 111 -15.99 2.50 16.80
CA SER A 111 -16.12 2.21 15.37
C SER A 111 -15.97 3.54 14.62
N GLY A 112 -14.72 3.99 14.46
CA GLY A 112 -14.40 5.15 13.66
C GLY A 112 -15.15 5.07 12.32
N SER A 113 -15.76 6.16 11.89
CA SER A 113 -16.48 6.21 10.62
C SER A 113 -15.64 5.57 9.51
N VAL A 114 -16.25 4.76 8.66
CA VAL A 114 -15.60 4.16 7.48
C VAL A 114 -14.82 5.22 6.69
N TRP A 115 -15.33 6.45 6.65
CA TRP A 115 -14.69 7.58 5.96
C TRP A 115 -13.35 7.98 6.57
N ARG A 116 -13.19 7.92 7.90
CA ARG A 116 -11.89 8.16 8.55
C ARG A 116 -10.88 7.09 8.20
N VAL A 117 -11.33 5.84 8.13
CA VAL A 117 -10.49 4.70 7.76
C VAL A 117 -10.07 4.80 6.28
N LEU A 118 -10.98 5.14 5.38
CA LEU A 118 -10.69 5.35 3.97
C LEU A 118 -9.80 6.58 3.74
N ALA A 119 -10.00 7.66 4.48
CA ALA A 119 -9.12 8.83 4.43
C ALA A 119 -7.68 8.47 4.85
N ALA A 120 -7.52 7.59 5.85
CA ALA A 120 -6.21 7.06 6.22
C ALA A 120 -5.58 6.24 5.09
N CYS A 121 -6.34 5.33 4.46
CA CYS A 121 -5.88 4.58 3.28
C CYS A 121 -5.45 5.52 2.16
N ALA A 122 -6.26 6.56 1.88
CA ALA A 122 -5.93 7.57 0.89
C ALA A 122 -4.60 8.28 1.21
N GLY A 123 -4.41 8.67 2.48
CA GLY A 123 -3.16 9.27 2.93
C GLY A 123 -1.94 8.36 2.71
N PHE A 124 -2.04 7.07 3.07
CA PHE A 124 -0.93 6.12 2.90
C PHE A 124 -0.64 5.77 1.45
N THR A 125 -1.62 5.87 0.56
CA THR A 125 -1.47 5.58 -0.86
C THR A 125 -1.09 6.85 -1.64
N TRP A 126 -1.93 7.87 -1.60
CA TRP A 126 -1.83 9.03 -2.49
C TRP A 126 -0.86 10.11 -2.00
N LEU A 127 -0.56 10.15 -0.68
CA LEU A 127 0.44 11.06 -0.12
C LEU A 127 1.81 10.40 0.08
N ASN A 128 2.00 9.18 -0.45
CA ASN A 128 3.27 8.48 -0.39
C ASN A 128 3.99 8.56 -1.74
N PRO A 129 5.08 9.35 -1.86
CA PRO A 129 5.79 9.48 -3.13
C PRO A 129 6.43 8.18 -3.62
N HIS A 130 6.77 7.23 -2.72
CA HIS A 130 7.27 5.93 -3.14
C HIS A 130 6.24 5.16 -3.98
N VAL A 131 4.95 5.33 -3.72
CA VAL A 131 3.90 4.69 -4.53
C VAL A 131 3.94 5.18 -5.98
N TYR A 132 4.22 6.46 -6.20
CA TYR A 132 4.39 7.00 -7.55
C TYR A 132 5.66 6.47 -8.22
N LEU A 133 6.76 6.35 -7.47
CA LEU A 133 8.02 5.81 -8.00
C LEU A 133 7.89 4.33 -8.34
N ASP A 134 7.31 3.54 -7.46
CA ASP A 134 7.21 2.09 -7.63
C ASP A 134 6.07 1.70 -8.60
N THR A 135 4.89 2.33 -8.45
CA THR A 135 3.71 1.91 -9.20
C THR A 135 3.61 2.66 -10.54
N VAL A 136 3.85 3.97 -10.55
CA VAL A 136 3.65 4.77 -11.78
C VAL A 136 4.92 4.76 -12.65
N LEU A 137 6.09 4.99 -12.06
CA LEU A 137 7.35 5.05 -12.82
C LEU A 137 7.91 3.66 -13.11
N LEU A 138 8.10 2.81 -12.10
CA LEU A 138 8.77 1.53 -12.26
C LEU A 138 7.89 0.54 -13.04
N ILE A 139 6.64 0.31 -12.63
CA ILE A 139 5.72 -0.58 -13.37
C ILE A 139 5.51 -0.04 -14.79
N GLY A 140 5.33 1.28 -14.93
CA GLY A 140 5.20 1.92 -16.25
C GLY A 140 6.41 1.70 -17.17
N SER A 141 7.64 1.81 -16.64
CA SER A 141 8.88 1.59 -17.41
C SER A 141 9.04 0.11 -17.78
N LEU A 142 8.71 -0.81 -16.89
CA LEU A 142 8.79 -2.25 -17.11
C LEU A 142 7.68 -2.78 -18.03
N ALA A 143 6.68 -1.96 -18.36
CA ALA A 143 5.71 -2.24 -19.43
C ALA A 143 6.27 -1.94 -20.83
N ALA A 144 7.42 -1.26 -20.95
CA ALA A 144 8.03 -0.86 -22.23
C ALA A 144 8.29 -2.04 -23.21
N PRO A 145 8.72 -3.25 -22.77
CA PRO A 145 8.87 -4.41 -23.65
C PRO A 145 7.58 -4.85 -24.36
N TRP A 146 6.43 -4.35 -23.91
CA TRP A 146 5.11 -4.67 -24.44
C TRP A 146 4.49 -3.44 -25.15
N PRO A 147 4.98 -3.05 -26.35
CA PRO A 147 4.55 -1.81 -27.00
C PRO A 147 3.13 -1.86 -27.56
N ALA A 148 2.65 -3.05 -27.92
CA ALA A 148 1.31 -3.22 -28.46
C ALA A 148 0.23 -3.09 -27.37
N PRO A 149 -0.95 -2.50 -27.68
CA PRO A 149 -2.00 -2.27 -26.68
C PRO A 149 -2.46 -3.54 -25.95
N GLY A 150 -2.68 -4.65 -26.63
CA GLY A 150 -3.16 -5.89 -26.05
C GLY A 150 -2.21 -6.47 -24.98
N PRO A 151 -0.93 -6.79 -25.30
CA PRO A 151 0.06 -7.26 -24.34
C PRO A 151 0.28 -6.28 -23.20
N ARG A 152 0.28 -4.98 -23.47
CA ARG A 152 0.43 -3.95 -22.46
C ARG A 152 -0.72 -3.92 -21.45
N THR A 153 -1.94 -4.09 -21.94
CA THR A 153 -3.12 -4.24 -21.07
C THR A 153 -3.06 -5.50 -20.24
N LEU A 154 -2.62 -6.64 -20.81
CA LEU A 154 -2.43 -7.89 -20.06
C LEU A 154 -1.40 -7.71 -18.93
N PHE A 155 -0.32 -7.01 -19.19
CA PHE A 155 0.68 -6.69 -18.15
C PHE A 155 0.06 -5.86 -17.01
N ALA A 156 -0.68 -4.80 -17.33
CA ALA A 156 -1.38 -3.99 -16.34
C ALA A 156 -2.41 -4.80 -15.54
N LEU A 157 -3.18 -5.66 -16.21
CA LEU A 157 -4.14 -6.56 -15.56
C LEU A 157 -3.45 -7.54 -14.62
N GLY A 158 -2.29 -8.10 -15.00
CA GLY A 158 -1.49 -8.95 -14.14
C GLY A 158 -1.06 -8.24 -12.88
N ALA A 159 -0.48 -7.04 -13.00
CA ALA A 159 -0.06 -6.23 -11.86
C ALA A 159 -1.25 -5.82 -10.96
N ALA A 160 -2.38 -5.41 -11.55
CA ALA A 160 -3.59 -5.11 -10.80
C ALA A 160 -4.14 -6.35 -10.06
N THR A 161 -4.13 -7.51 -10.71
CA THR A 161 -4.53 -8.77 -10.05
C THR A 161 -3.69 -9.06 -8.82
N ALA A 162 -2.38 -8.82 -8.87
CA ALA A 162 -1.50 -8.96 -7.71
C ALA A 162 -1.97 -8.07 -6.54
N SER A 163 -2.32 -6.81 -6.81
CA SER A 163 -2.82 -5.87 -5.79
C SER A 163 -4.14 -6.36 -5.19
N PHE A 164 -5.09 -6.78 -6.01
CA PHE A 164 -6.36 -7.32 -5.49
C PHE A 164 -6.13 -8.55 -4.62
N VAL A 165 -5.39 -9.54 -5.11
CA VAL A 165 -5.09 -10.76 -4.36
C VAL A 165 -4.40 -10.42 -3.03
N TRP A 166 -3.43 -9.52 -3.06
CA TRP A 166 -2.67 -9.14 -1.87
C TRP A 166 -3.54 -8.45 -0.81
N PHE A 167 -4.25 -7.37 -1.16
CA PHE A 167 -5.05 -6.62 -0.19
C PHE A 167 -6.22 -7.43 0.36
N PHE A 168 -6.86 -8.24 -0.47
CA PHE A 168 -7.89 -9.16 0.02
C PHE A 168 -7.31 -10.24 0.92
N SER A 169 -6.12 -10.77 0.58
CA SER A 169 -5.42 -11.74 1.44
C SER A 169 -5.04 -11.13 2.79
N LEU A 170 -4.53 -9.89 2.80
CA LEU A 170 -4.22 -9.18 4.05
C LEU A 170 -5.48 -8.92 4.88
N ALA A 171 -6.52 -8.35 4.27
CA ALA A 171 -7.73 -7.94 4.98
C ALA A 171 -8.54 -9.12 5.54
N PHE A 172 -8.62 -10.21 4.79
CA PHE A 172 -9.44 -11.38 5.17
C PHE A 172 -8.60 -12.52 5.77
N GLY A 173 -7.36 -12.69 5.31
CA GLY A 173 -6.42 -13.68 5.85
C GLY A 173 -5.91 -13.32 7.25
N ALA A 174 -5.92 -12.04 7.63
CA ALA A 174 -5.54 -11.59 8.98
C ALA A 174 -6.28 -12.33 10.09
N ARG A 175 -7.51 -12.81 9.86
CA ARG A 175 -8.27 -13.61 10.83
C ARG A 175 -7.54 -14.89 11.26
N MET A 176 -6.69 -15.45 10.41
CA MET A 176 -5.90 -16.64 10.73
C MET A 176 -4.90 -16.36 11.86
N LEU A 177 -4.51 -15.10 12.02
CA LEU A 177 -3.64 -14.64 13.10
C LEU A 177 -4.40 -14.30 14.39
N ALA A 178 -5.75 -14.34 14.38
CA ALA A 178 -6.59 -14.01 15.53
C ALA A 178 -6.21 -14.77 16.81
N PRO A 179 -5.81 -16.07 16.80
CA PRO A 179 -5.37 -16.75 18.01
C PRO A 179 -4.14 -16.10 18.68
N VAL A 180 -3.19 -15.59 17.87
CA VAL A 180 -2.01 -14.88 18.36
C VAL A 180 -2.41 -13.55 19.00
N PHE A 181 -3.38 -12.86 18.39
CA PHE A 181 -3.86 -11.53 18.81
C PHE A 181 -4.89 -11.56 19.94
N ARG A 182 -5.18 -12.73 20.52
CA ARG A 182 -5.85 -12.83 21.83
C ARG A 182 -4.97 -12.32 22.98
N LYS A 183 -3.65 -12.29 22.79
CA LYS A 183 -2.69 -11.81 23.80
C LYS A 183 -2.46 -10.31 23.61
N PRO A 184 -2.59 -9.47 24.67
CA PRO A 184 -2.35 -8.02 24.57
C PRO A 184 -0.94 -7.67 24.06
N ILE A 185 0.04 -8.52 24.37
CA ILE A 185 1.42 -8.33 23.90
C ILE A 185 1.54 -8.35 22.37
N ALA A 186 0.74 -9.17 21.67
CA ALA A 186 0.76 -9.22 20.22
C ALA A 186 0.29 -7.89 19.59
N TRP A 187 -0.72 -7.25 20.19
CA TRP A 187 -1.17 -5.92 19.76
C TRP A 187 -0.11 -4.85 20.03
N ARG A 188 0.55 -4.92 21.19
CA ARG A 188 1.65 -4.00 21.50
C ARG A 188 2.78 -4.12 20.47
N VAL A 189 3.20 -5.35 20.19
CA VAL A 189 4.26 -5.62 19.19
C VAL A 189 3.84 -5.11 17.81
N LEU A 190 2.61 -5.40 17.38
CA LEU A 190 2.10 -4.92 16.10
C LEU A 190 2.10 -3.38 16.01
N ASP A 191 1.56 -2.70 17.03
CA ASP A 191 1.48 -1.24 17.02
C ASP A 191 2.89 -0.59 17.11
N VAL A 192 3.84 -1.20 17.81
CA VAL A 192 5.27 -0.77 17.79
C VAL A 192 5.87 -0.94 16.39
N LEU A 193 5.66 -2.09 15.76
CA LEU A 193 6.15 -2.33 14.39
C LEU A 193 5.53 -1.34 13.40
N ILE A 194 4.23 -1.06 13.50
CA ILE A 194 3.56 -0.05 12.69
C ILE A 194 4.21 1.32 12.89
N ALA A 195 4.46 1.74 14.13
CA ALA A 195 5.09 3.02 14.43
C ALA A 195 6.50 3.11 13.82
N ILE A 196 7.32 2.07 13.99
CA ILE A 196 8.68 2.00 13.43
C ILE A 196 8.65 2.11 11.90
N VAL A 197 7.79 1.32 11.24
CA VAL A 197 7.66 1.36 9.77
C VAL A 197 7.26 2.75 9.30
N MET A 198 6.24 3.35 9.90
CA MET A 198 5.76 4.68 9.52
C MET A 198 6.82 5.76 9.71
N TRP A 199 7.52 5.78 10.83
CA TRP A 199 8.59 6.74 11.10
C TRP A 199 9.81 6.51 10.20
N THR A 200 10.17 5.26 9.92
CA THR A 200 11.27 4.95 8.99
C THR A 200 10.97 5.48 7.59
N ILE A 201 9.74 5.29 7.09
CA ILE A 201 9.34 5.80 5.79
C ILE A 201 9.31 7.34 5.82
N ALA A 202 8.75 7.96 6.87
CA ALA A 202 8.70 9.41 7.01
C ALA A 202 10.11 10.04 7.00
N ILE A 203 11.05 9.45 7.76
CA ILE A 203 12.45 9.90 7.80
C ILE A 203 13.10 9.78 6.43
N LYS A 204 12.95 8.63 5.75
CA LYS A 204 13.50 8.44 4.40
C LYS A 204 12.95 9.47 3.42
N LEU A 205 11.64 9.80 3.50
CA LEU A 205 11.02 10.83 2.69
C LEU A 205 11.66 12.20 2.96
N LEU A 206 11.80 12.60 4.21
CA LEU A 206 12.40 13.89 4.57
C LEU A 206 13.87 13.95 4.14
N LEU A 207 14.65 12.91 4.38
CA LEU A 207 16.07 12.87 3.98
C LEU A 207 16.25 12.93 2.47
N SER A 208 15.35 12.32 1.68
CA SER A 208 15.44 12.36 0.21
C SER A 208 15.35 13.78 -0.38
N PHE A 209 14.89 14.76 0.39
CA PHE A 209 14.82 16.18 -0.01
C PHE A 209 15.96 17.03 0.55
N LEU A 210 16.59 16.59 1.65
CA LEU A 210 17.72 17.31 2.24
C LEU A 210 19.04 17.04 1.51
N VAL A 211 19.13 15.93 0.74
CA VAL A 211 20.34 15.51 0.04
C VAL A 211 20.33 15.93 -1.45
N ARG A 212 19.28 16.62 -1.91
CA ARG A 212 19.22 17.25 -3.24
C ARG A 212 19.48 18.74 -3.14
#